data_083dc58b726539516064c68850f0e263
#
_entry.id   083dc58b726539516064c68850f0e263
#
_cell.length_a   1.000
_cell.length_b   1.000
_cell.length_c   1.000
_cell.angle_alpha   90.00
_cell.angle_beta   90.00
_cell.angle_gamma   90.00
#
_symmetry.space_group_name_H-M   'P 1'
#
loop_
_entity.id
_entity.type
_entity.pdbx_description
1 polymer ?
#
loop_
_entity_poly.entity_id
_entity_poly.type
_entity_poly.pdbx_seq_one_letter_code
_entity_poly.pdbx_strand_id
1 'polypeptide(L)'
;IMDLIKNNKTVIAAVAPAIMGQFGEDVTMDQLRAAFIKIGFTDMIEVAFAADMLTIKEAVEFNKHVKSPKDLMITSCCCPMWVGMLKKVYKDLIPNLSPSVSPMIAAGRVIKALNKDAKVVFIGPCIAKKAEAKAPDVADAIDFVLTFQELNDIFKAFDFHPRDLKGIPSIEYTSRGGRLYARTGGVSIAVSEAVEELYPDKIKYFKAKKVEGVK
;
A
#
# COMPACT_ATOMS: atom_id res chain seq x y z
N ILE A 1 -17.78 -9.33 5.27
CA ILE A 1 -17.62 -7.91 4.89
C ILE A 1 -18.96 -7.18 4.91
N MET A 2 -20.02 -7.77 4.40
CA MET A 2 -21.35 -7.12 4.35
C MET A 2 -21.87 -6.74 5.72
N ASP A 3 -21.65 -7.57 6.75
CA ASP A 3 -22.02 -7.25 8.13
C ASP A 3 -21.20 -6.09 8.68
N LEU A 4 -19.92 -5.99 8.32
CA LEU A 4 -19.07 -4.86 8.70
C LEU A 4 -19.64 -3.55 8.12
N ILE A 5 -20.00 -3.55 6.84
CA ILE A 5 -20.56 -2.37 6.15
C ILE A 5 -21.92 -1.98 6.75
N LYS A 6 -22.81 -2.95 7.00
CA LYS A 6 -24.15 -2.67 7.53
C LYS A 6 -24.15 -2.15 8.97
N ASN A 7 -23.18 -2.61 9.79
CA ASN A 7 -23.17 -2.34 11.22
C ASN A 7 -22.29 -1.14 11.62
N ASN A 8 -21.60 -0.49 10.68
CA ASN A 8 -20.72 0.63 10.98
C ASN A 8 -21.08 1.84 10.13
N LYS A 9 -21.02 3.04 10.73
CA LYS A 9 -21.37 4.31 10.06
C LYS A 9 -20.33 4.72 9.02
N THR A 10 -19.06 4.43 9.26
CA THR A 10 -17.95 4.83 8.38
C THR A 10 -17.10 3.62 8.08
N VAL A 11 -17.12 3.17 6.83
CA VAL A 11 -16.27 2.08 6.32
C VAL A 11 -15.51 2.57 5.11
N ILE A 12 -14.18 2.63 5.20
CA ILE A 12 -13.31 3.14 4.16
C ILE A 12 -12.60 1.99 3.45
N ALA A 13 -12.64 2.01 2.13
CA ALA A 13 -11.87 1.11 1.28
C ALA A 13 -10.47 1.68 1.06
N ALA A 14 -9.44 1.08 1.64
CA ALA A 14 -8.04 1.42 1.41
C ALA A 14 -7.48 0.52 0.30
N VAL A 15 -7.23 1.07 -0.88
CA VAL A 15 -7.01 0.30 -2.11
C VAL A 15 -5.56 0.31 -2.52
N ALA A 16 -4.99 -0.88 -2.74
CA ALA A 16 -3.60 -1.01 -3.21
C ALA A 16 -3.40 -0.41 -4.61
N PRO A 17 -2.24 0.23 -4.89
CA PRO A 17 -1.96 0.80 -6.22
C PRO A 17 -2.06 -0.20 -7.38
N ALA A 18 -1.89 -1.50 -7.09
CA ALA A 18 -2.00 -2.58 -8.07
C ALA A 18 -3.43 -2.85 -8.58
N ILE A 19 -4.44 -2.09 -8.10
CA ILE A 19 -5.83 -2.24 -8.57
C ILE A 19 -6.01 -1.76 -10.02
N MET A 20 -5.15 -0.87 -10.49
CA MET A 20 -5.21 -0.37 -11.87
C MET A 20 -5.12 -1.52 -12.87
N GLY A 21 -6.09 -1.56 -13.81
CA GLY A 21 -6.19 -2.61 -14.83
C GLY A 21 -6.78 -3.95 -14.36
N GLN A 22 -7.06 -4.14 -13.05
CA GLN A 22 -7.60 -5.43 -12.55
C GLN A 22 -9.04 -5.71 -12.99
N PHE A 23 -9.80 -4.67 -13.27
CA PHE A 23 -11.21 -4.77 -13.68
C PHE A 23 -11.42 -4.30 -15.14
N GLY A 24 -10.35 -4.20 -15.91
CA GLY A 24 -10.31 -3.72 -17.29
C GLY A 24 -9.40 -2.49 -17.43
N GLU A 25 -8.70 -2.39 -18.56
CA GLU A 25 -7.76 -1.29 -18.82
C GLU A 25 -8.45 0.09 -18.91
N ASP A 26 -9.72 0.10 -19.23
CA ASP A 26 -10.60 1.25 -19.40
C ASP A 26 -11.30 1.68 -18.09
N VAL A 27 -11.18 0.90 -17.01
CA VAL A 27 -11.78 1.24 -15.71
C VAL A 27 -10.92 2.28 -14.99
N THR A 28 -11.50 3.44 -14.71
CA THR A 28 -10.84 4.54 -14.02
C THR A 28 -10.93 4.41 -12.49
N MET A 29 -10.06 5.13 -11.76
CA MET A 29 -10.13 5.20 -10.29
C MET A 29 -11.44 5.83 -9.82
N ASP A 30 -11.97 6.81 -10.55
CA ASP A 30 -13.27 7.44 -10.25
C ASP A 30 -14.44 6.46 -10.36
N GLN A 31 -14.40 5.56 -11.34
CA GLN A 31 -15.37 4.49 -11.50
C GLN A 31 -15.25 3.43 -10.39
N LEU A 32 -14.02 3.09 -9.99
CA LEU A 32 -13.79 2.21 -8.84
C LEU A 32 -14.34 2.84 -7.56
N ARG A 33 -14.10 4.14 -7.32
CA ARG A 33 -14.67 4.86 -6.18
C ARG A 33 -16.19 4.78 -6.18
N ALA A 34 -16.82 5.03 -7.32
CA ALA A 34 -18.28 4.88 -7.47
C ALA A 34 -18.75 3.45 -7.16
N ALA A 35 -17.97 2.44 -7.59
CA ALA A 35 -18.28 1.04 -7.32
C ALA A 35 -18.20 0.71 -5.82
N PHE A 36 -17.20 1.20 -5.09
CA PHE A 36 -17.10 1.02 -3.65
C PHE A 36 -18.26 1.69 -2.91
N ILE A 37 -18.62 2.92 -3.28
CA ILE A 37 -19.76 3.62 -2.69
C ILE A 37 -21.06 2.84 -2.97
N LYS A 38 -21.23 2.32 -4.18
CA LYS A 38 -22.41 1.54 -4.57
C LYS A 38 -22.59 0.27 -3.73
N ILE A 39 -21.52 -0.41 -3.34
CA ILE A 39 -21.60 -1.60 -2.48
C ILE A 39 -21.67 -1.27 -0.97
N GLY A 40 -21.67 0.01 -0.62
CA GLY A 40 -21.94 0.49 0.73
C GLY A 40 -20.75 0.99 1.52
N PHE A 41 -19.56 1.12 0.93
CA PHE A 41 -18.47 1.84 1.56
C PHE A 41 -18.77 3.33 1.64
N THR A 42 -18.28 3.98 2.68
CA THR A 42 -18.40 5.43 2.84
C THR A 42 -17.54 6.16 1.81
N ASP A 43 -16.33 5.66 1.57
CA ASP A 43 -15.41 6.20 0.58
C ASP A 43 -14.31 5.19 0.20
N MET A 44 -13.52 5.54 -0.82
CA MET A 44 -12.34 4.82 -1.27
C MET A 44 -11.12 5.74 -1.23
N ILE A 45 -10.02 5.23 -0.72
CA ILE A 45 -8.72 5.93 -0.60
C ILE A 45 -7.63 5.09 -1.27
N GLU A 46 -6.80 5.71 -2.10
CA GLU A 46 -5.62 5.04 -2.67
C GLU A 46 -4.51 4.92 -1.61
N VAL A 47 -4.05 3.71 -1.33
CA VAL A 47 -2.90 3.48 -0.42
C VAL A 47 -1.59 4.06 -0.97
N ALA A 48 -1.56 4.46 -2.24
CA ALA A 48 -0.45 5.16 -2.85
C ALA A 48 -0.07 6.45 -2.11
N PHE A 49 -1.02 7.19 -1.50
CA PHE A 49 -0.69 8.36 -0.68
C PHE A 49 0.16 8.00 0.55
N ALA A 50 -0.13 6.85 1.17
CA ALA A 50 0.67 6.37 2.30
C ALA A 50 2.05 5.86 1.84
N ALA A 51 2.14 5.34 0.61
CA ALA A 51 3.41 5.00 0.00
C ALA A 51 4.27 6.25 -0.26
N ASP A 52 3.68 7.37 -0.68
CA ASP A 52 4.37 8.66 -0.81
C ASP A 52 4.95 9.13 0.52
N MET A 53 4.16 9.09 1.59
CA MET A 53 4.62 9.44 2.94
C MET A 53 5.78 8.54 3.41
N LEU A 54 5.66 7.23 3.15
CA LEU A 54 6.72 6.28 3.48
C LEU A 54 7.98 6.48 2.64
N THR A 55 7.85 6.85 1.38
CA THR A 55 8.99 7.17 0.51
C THR A 55 9.84 8.29 1.11
N ILE A 56 9.22 9.36 1.58
CA ILE A 56 9.91 10.47 2.27
C ILE A 56 10.56 9.96 3.56
N LYS A 57 9.83 9.18 4.36
CA LYS A 57 10.36 8.59 5.59
C LYS A 57 11.57 7.68 5.31
N GLU A 58 11.50 6.83 4.30
CA GLU A 58 12.60 5.96 3.90
C GLU A 58 13.84 6.76 3.46
N ALA A 59 13.67 7.86 2.74
CA ALA A 59 14.78 8.75 2.38
C ALA A 59 15.43 9.39 3.63
N VAL A 60 14.63 9.80 4.61
CA VAL A 60 15.14 10.31 5.89
C VAL A 60 15.91 9.23 6.66
N GLU A 61 15.36 8.03 6.76
CA GLU A 61 16.03 6.91 7.43
C GLU A 61 17.31 6.50 6.69
N PHE A 62 17.29 6.49 5.36
CA PHE A 62 18.48 6.28 4.54
C PHE A 62 19.58 7.29 4.87
N ASN A 63 19.25 8.58 4.94
CA ASN A 63 20.21 9.61 5.30
C ASN A 63 20.79 9.42 6.72
N LYS A 64 20.00 8.90 7.66
CA LYS A 64 20.46 8.63 9.03
C LYS A 64 21.40 7.42 9.11
N HIS A 65 21.09 6.34 8.41
CA HIS A 65 21.75 5.04 8.57
C HIS A 65 22.90 4.83 7.58
N VAL A 66 22.80 5.37 6.36
CA VAL A 66 23.80 5.18 5.30
C VAL A 66 24.80 6.35 5.31
N LYS A 67 26.00 6.11 5.81
CA LYS A 67 27.09 7.10 5.89
C LYS A 67 28.22 6.79 4.92
N SER A 68 28.33 5.53 4.48
CA SER A 68 29.41 5.05 3.63
C SER A 68 28.90 3.99 2.62
N PRO A 69 29.69 3.66 1.57
CA PRO A 69 29.33 2.59 0.63
C PRO A 69 29.25 1.18 1.23
N LYS A 70 29.69 1.00 2.49
CA LYS A 70 29.64 -0.28 3.20
C LYS A 70 28.36 -0.47 4.00
N ASP A 71 27.63 0.61 4.24
CA ASP A 71 26.40 0.55 5.01
C ASP A 71 25.26 -0.03 4.17
N LEU A 72 24.43 -0.84 4.79
CA LEU A 72 23.30 -1.50 4.16
C LEU A 72 22.00 -1.08 4.85
N MET A 73 21.03 -0.65 4.08
CA MET A 73 19.65 -0.46 4.52
C MET A 73 18.69 -1.12 3.54
N ILE A 74 17.73 -1.87 4.07
CA ILE A 74 16.69 -2.55 3.29
C ILE A 74 15.39 -1.77 3.46
N THR A 75 14.94 -1.09 2.40
CA THR A 75 13.77 -0.19 2.41
C THR A 75 12.46 -0.88 2.09
N SER A 76 12.46 -2.18 1.74
CA SER A 76 11.29 -2.90 1.27
C SER A 76 10.46 -3.49 2.42
N CYS A 77 9.72 -2.64 3.14
CA CYS A 77 8.79 -3.06 4.20
C CYS A 77 7.37 -3.40 3.70
N CYS A 78 7.05 -3.15 2.44
CA CYS A 78 5.69 -3.26 1.89
C CYS A 78 5.22 -4.70 1.65
N CYS A 79 6.14 -5.67 1.50
CA CYS A 79 5.81 -7.06 1.22
C CYS A 79 5.95 -7.93 2.48
N PRO A 80 4.84 -8.42 3.10
CA PRO A 80 4.91 -9.24 4.30
C PRO A 80 5.59 -10.59 4.06
N MET A 81 5.54 -11.13 2.85
CA MET A 81 6.26 -12.37 2.50
C MET A 81 7.77 -12.16 2.51
N TRP A 82 8.24 -11.05 1.95
CA TRP A 82 9.66 -10.66 1.96
C TRP A 82 10.17 -10.45 3.40
N VAL A 83 9.44 -9.66 4.19
CA VAL A 83 9.78 -9.42 5.60
C VAL A 83 9.77 -10.74 6.39
N GLY A 84 8.79 -11.61 6.14
CA GLY A 84 8.72 -12.93 6.75
C GLY A 84 9.91 -13.83 6.37
N MET A 85 10.37 -13.76 5.11
CA MET A 85 11.55 -14.47 4.64
C MET A 85 12.83 -13.97 5.34
N LEU A 86 13.02 -12.64 5.44
CA LEU A 86 14.13 -12.06 6.18
C LEU A 86 14.14 -12.55 7.63
N LYS A 87 13.01 -12.48 8.33
CA LYS A 87 12.90 -12.90 9.73
C LYS A 87 13.18 -14.38 9.96
N LYS A 88 12.87 -15.24 8.98
CA LYS A 88 13.00 -16.70 9.11
C LYS A 88 14.32 -17.25 8.58
N VAL A 89 14.78 -16.73 7.44
CA VAL A 89 15.90 -17.30 6.66
C VAL A 89 17.14 -16.42 6.76
N TYR A 90 16.99 -15.09 6.64
CA TYR A 90 18.10 -14.15 6.57
C TYR A 90 18.18 -13.27 7.82
N LYS A 91 18.23 -13.90 8.98
CA LYS A 91 18.18 -13.21 10.29
C LYS A 91 19.25 -12.15 10.47
N ASP A 92 20.42 -12.35 9.89
CA ASP A 92 21.55 -11.41 9.95
C ASP A 92 21.26 -10.08 9.24
N LEU A 93 20.25 -10.04 8.34
CA LEU A 93 19.83 -8.84 7.65
C LEU A 93 18.76 -8.04 8.41
N ILE A 94 18.18 -8.58 9.47
CA ILE A 94 17.13 -7.90 10.25
C ILE A 94 17.58 -6.53 10.78
N PRO A 95 18.80 -6.36 11.30
CA PRO A 95 19.26 -5.05 11.78
C PRO A 95 19.32 -3.97 10.69
N ASN A 96 19.36 -4.39 9.45
CA ASN A 96 19.41 -3.49 8.29
C ASN A 96 18.01 -3.18 7.70
N LEU A 97 16.96 -3.86 8.19
CA LEU A 97 15.60 -3.62 7.72
C LEU A 97 15.08 -2.28 8.26
N SER A 98 14.51 -1.48 7.38
CA SER A 98 13.81 -0.25 7.76
C SER A 98 12.75 -0.54 8.84
N PRO A 99 12.64 0.31 9.87
CA PRO A 99 11.63 0.19 10.91
C PRO A 99 10.24 0.62 10.45
N SER A 100 10.07 0.96 9.18
CA SER A 100 8.79 1.40 8.63
C SER A 100 7.78 0.26 8.53
N VAL A 101 6.52 0.59 8.79
CA VAL A 101 5.39 -0.31 8.52
C VAL A 101 5.07 -0.32 7.02
N SER A 102 4.25 -1.27 6.59
CA SER A 102 3.81 -1.28 5.18
C SER A 102 2.85 -0.11 4.87
N PRO A 103 2.73 0.31 3.58
CA PRO A 103 1.76 1.32 3.17
C PRO A 103 0.32 1.00 3.58
N MET A 104 -0.07 -0.26 3.60
CA MET A 104 -1.38 -0.70 4.10
C MET A 104 -1.60 -0.28 5.56
N ILE A 105 -0.64 -0.58 6.42
CA ILE A 105 -0.72 -0.26 7.85
C ILE A 105 -0.65 1.26 8.07
N ALA A 106 0.23 1.95 7.35
CA ALA A 106 0.33 3.41 7.43
C ALA A 106 -1.00 4.08 7.03
N ALA A 107 -1.61 3.67 5.91
CA ALA A 107 -2.90 4.17 5.47
C ALA A 107 -4.00 3.94 6.51
N GLY A 108 -4.09 2.73 7.05
CA GLY A 108 -5.08 2.40 8.07
C GLY A 108 -4.94 3.26 9.33
N ARG A 109 -3.72 3.46 9.80
CA ARG A 109 -3.45 4.32 10.97
C ARG A 109 -3.80 5.79 10.70
N VAL A 110 -3.48 6.32 9.52
CA VAL A 110 -3.87 7.69 9.14
C VAL A 110 -5.38 7.84 9.10
N ILE A 111 -6.09 6.91 8.45
CA ILE A 111 -7.56 6.95 8.37
C ILE A 111 -8.17 6.93 9.77
N LYS A 112 -7.72 6.04 10.65
CA LYS A 112 -8.22 5.94 12.03
C LYS A 112 -7.80 7.10 12.92
N ALA A 113 -6.68 7.77 12.63
CA ALA A 113 -6.29 8.99 13.33
C ALA A 113 -7.22 10.17 12.97
N LEU A 114 -7.67 10.23 11.72
CA LEU A 114 -8.62 11.26 11.26
C LEU A 114 -10.06 10.96 11.71
N ASN A 115 -10.43 9.69 11.79
CA ASN A 115 -11.73 9.24 12.26
C ASN A 115 -11.59 7.94 13.06
N LYS A 116 -11.64 8.04 14.39
CA LYS A 116 -11.42 6.92 15.32
C LYS A 116 -12.45 5.79 15.17
N ASP A 117 -13.65 6.12 14.74
CA ASP A 117 -14.74 5.15 14.56
C ASP A 117 -14.74 4.51 13.17
N ALA A 118 -13.86 4.95 12.28
CA ALA A 118 -13.77 4.38 10.94
C ALA A 118 -13.31 2.93 10.96
N LYS A 119 -14.00 2.09 10.21
CA LYS A 119 -13.54 0.75 9.84
C LYS A 119 -12.78 0.81 8.52
N VAL A 120 -11.63 0.19 8.51
CA VAL A 120 -10.75 0.21 7.34
C VAL A 120 -10.67 -1.19 6.73
N VAL A 121 -11.05 -1.28 5.47
CA VAL A 121 -10.95 -2.50 4.67
C VAL A 121 -9.86 -2.30 3.63
N PHE A 122 -8.80 -3.08 3.72
CA PHE A 122 -7.75 -3.06 2.70
C PHE A 122 -8.13 -3.97 1.52
N ILE A 123 -7.93 -3.48 0.30
CA ILE A 123 -8.15 -4.23 -0.93
C ILE A 123 -6.83 -4.32 -1.70
N GLY A 124 -6.35 -5.55 -1.95
CA GLY A 124 -5.07 -5.73 -2.61
C GLY A 124 -4.87 -7.12 -3.21
N PRO A 125 -3.74 -7.35 -3.91
CA PRO A 125 -3.51 -8.58 -4.67
C PRO A 125 -3.10 -9.80 -3.81
N CYS A 126 -2.72 -9.58 -2.54
CA CYS A 126 -1.94 -10.55 -1.78
C CYS A 126 -2.68 -11.06 -0.54
N ILE A 127 -2.85 -12.39 -0.44
CA ILE A 127 -3.44 -13.04 0.74
C ILE A 127 -2.58 -12.87 2.01
N ALA A 128 -1.26 -12.67 1.88
CA ALA A 128 -0.39 -12.46 3.04
C ALA A 128 -0.71 -11.16 3.81
N LYS A 129 -1.40 -10.20 3.17
CA LYS A 129 -1.92 -9.01 3.83
C LYS A 129 -2.99 -9.32 4.87
N LYS A 130 -3.72 -10.45 4.71
CA LYS A 130 -4.67 -10.94 5.73
C LYS A 130 -3.94 -11.35 7.02
N ALA A 131 -2.77 -11.95 6.90
CA ALA A 131 -1.94 -12.32 8.05
C ALA A 131 -1.26 -11.09 8.66
N GLU A 132 -0.74 -10.17 7.84
CA GLU A 132 -0.14 -8.93 8.31
C GLU A 132 -1.13 -8.10 9.14
N ALA A 133 -2.37 -7.92 8.65
CA ALA A 133 -3.40 -7.17 9.37
C ALA A 133 -3.77 -7.75 10.74
N LYS A 134 -3.47 -9.03 10.99
CA LYS A 134 -3.72 -9.71 12.26
C LYS A 134 -2.48 -9.77 13.18
N ALA A 135 -1.32 -9.29 12.70
CA ALA A 135 -0.10 -9.30 13.51
C ALA A 135 -0.27 -8.37 14.73
N PRO A 136 0.11 -8.82 15.95
CA PRO A 136 -0.23 -8.10 17.18
C PRO A 136 0.26 -6.66 17.24
N ASP A 137 1.39 -6.37 16.59
CA ASP A 137 2.04 -5.05 16.56
C ASP A 137 1.38 -4.05 15.60
N VAL A 138 0.47 -4.51 14.74
CA VAL A 138 -0.21 -3.69 13.71
C VAL A 138 -1.72 -3.96 13.58
N ALA A 139 -2.29 -4.78 14.45
CA ALA A 139 -3.71 -5.18 14.40
C ALA A 139 -4.69 -4.01 14.63
N ASP A 140 -4.18 -2.86 15.07
CA ASP A 140 -4.93 -1.62 15.25
C ASP A 140 -5.33 -0.94 13.93
N ALA A 141 -4.61 -1.23 12.84
CA ALA A 141 -4.67 -0.44 11.62
C ALA A 141 -5.81 -0.84 10.67
N ILE A 142 -6.02 -2.14 10.46
CA ILE A 142 -6.90 -2.69 9.41
C ILE A 142 -7.91 -3.65 10.02
N ASP A 143 -9.20 -3.43 9.75
CA ASP A 143 -10.27 -4.27 10.29
C ASP A 143 -10.55 -5.49 9.40
N PHE A 144 -10.37 -5.36 8.08
CA PHE A 144 -10.61 -6.44 7.13
C PHE A 144 -9.70 -6.33 5.90
N VAL A 145 -9.42 -7.46 5.25
CA VAL A 145 -8.64 -7.50 4.01
C VAL A 145 -9.37 -8.32 2.95
N LEU A 146 -9.57 -7.72 1.78
CA LEU A 146 -10.07 -8.37 0.57
C LEU A 146 -8.98 -8.49 -0.48
N THR A 147 -9.00 -9.59 -1.22
CA THR A 147 -8.26 -9.71 -2.48
C THR A 147 -9.06 -9.10 -3.63
N PHE A 148 -8.40 -8.79 -4.74
CA PHE A 148 -9.10 -8.33 -5.94
C PHE A 148 -10.09 -9.37 -6.48
N GLN A 149 -9.79 -10.67 -6.31
CA GLN A 149 -10.70 -11.74 -6.70
C GLN A 149 -11.98 -11.71 -5.85
N GLU A 150 -11.84 -11.61 -4.52
CA GLU A 150 -12.98 -11.51 -3.60
C GLU A 150 -13.82 -10.24 -3.87
N LEU A 151 -13.16 -9.12 -4.22
CA LEU A 151 -13.87 -7.90 -4.61
C LEU A 151 -14.65 -8.08 -5.92
N ASN A 152 -14.05 -8.75 -6.91
CA ASN A 152 -14.72 -9.05 -8.18
C ASN A 152 -15.98 -9.92 -7.96
N ASP A 153 -15.90 -10.89 -7.06
CA ASP A 153 -17.04 -11.74 -6.73
C ASP A 153 -18.16 -10.94 -6.02
N ILE A 154 -17.79 -9.94 -5.22
CA ILE A 154 -18.76 -8.98 -4.64
C ILE A 154 -19.43 -8.16 -5.75
N PHE A 155 -18.67 -7.59 -6.70
CA PHE A 155 -19.26 -6.82 -7.81
C PHE A 155 -20.24 -7.66 -8.63
N LYS A 156 -19.89 -8.93 -8.91
CA LYS A 156 -20.81 -9.88 -9.58
C LYS A 156 -22.06 -10.16 -8.76
N ALA A 157 -21.94 -10.33 -7.45
CA ALA A 157 -23.08 -10.56 -6.57
C ALA A 157 -24.04 -9.36 -6.50
N PHE A 158 -23.54 -8.15 -6.75
CA PHE A 158 -24.32 -6.91 -6.86
C PHE A 158 -24.81 -6.64 -8.29
N ASP A 159 -24.52 -7.53 -9.24
CA ASP A 159 -24.93 -7.48 -10.65
C ASP A 159 -24.53 -6.15 -11.35
N PHE A 160 -23.26 -5.76 -11.24
CA PHE A 160 -22.72 -4.63 -11.99
C PHE A 160 -21.21 -4.78 -12.23
N HIS A 161 -20.73 -4.02 -13.23
CA HIS A 161 -19.31 -3.86 -13.49
C HIS A 161 -18.89 -2.39 -13.25
N PRO A 162 -17.71 -2.09 -12.64
CA PRO A 162 -17.26 -0.72 -12.41
C PRO A 162 -17.25 0.17 -13.67
N ARG A 163 -16.97 -0.42 -14.84
CA ARG A 163 -17.01 0.25 -16.16
C ARG A 163 -18.33 0.94 -16.45
N ASP A 164 -19.43 0.38 -16.00
CA ASP A 164 -20.78 0.86 -16.31
C ASP A 164 -21.22 2.02 -15.41
N LEU A 165 -20.38 2.39 -14.45
CA LEU A 165 -20.69 3.45 -13.51
C LEU A 165 -20.16 4.81 -13.98
N LYS A 166 -20.92 5.86 -13.67
CA LYS A 166 -20.41 7.22 -13.74
C LYS A 166 -19.38 7.41 -12.63
N GLY A 167 -18.16 7.81 -12.97
CA GLY A 167 -17.10 8.03 -12.02
C GLY A 167 -17.42 9.14 -11.01
N ILE A 168 -16.95 8.97 -9.79
CA ILE A 168 -16.99 9.96 -8.72
C ILE A 168 -15.55 10.41 -8.46
N PRO A 169 -15.18 11.67 -8.75
CA PRO A 169 -13.81 12.16 -8.58
C PRO A 169 -13.32 12.04 -7.14
N SER A 170 -12.08 11.60 -6.97
CA SER A 170 -11.38 11.67 -5.70
C SER A 170 -10.83 13.08 -5.48
N ILE A 171 -10.83 13.53 -4.22
CA ILE A 171 -10.15 14.76 -3.80
C ILE A 171 -8.69 14.51 -3.39
N GLU A 172 -8.27 13.25 -3.39
CA GLU A 172 -6.93 12.85 -2.98
C GLU A 172 -5.97 12.90 -4.18
N TYR A 173 -4.79 13.45 -3.90
CA TYR A 173 -3.68 13.44 -4.84
C TYR A 173 -2.64 12.43 -4.40
N THR A 174 -2.43 11.40 -5.20
CA THR A 174 -1.30 10.48 -5.04
C THR A 174 -0.26 10.77 -6.11
N SER A 175 1.01 10.73 -5.74
CA SER A 175 2.09 10.98 -6.69
C SER A 175 2.31 9.76 -7.61
N ARG A 176 3.10 9.99 -8.66
CA ARG A 176 3.67 8.90 -9.45
C ARG A 176 4.48 7.94 -8.58
N GLY A 177 5.24 8.47 -7.62
CA GLY A 177 6.11 7.71 -6.71
C GLY A 177 5.35 6.65 -5.92
N GLY A 178 4.24 7.02 -5.26
CA GLY A 178 3.41 6.10 -4.50
C GLY A 178 2.78 5.00 -5.37
N ARG A 179 2.37 5.33 -6.59
CA ARG A 179 1.85 4.34 -7.54
C ARG A 179 2.92 3.41 -8.10
N LEU A 180 4.19 3.83 -8.14
CA LEU A 180 5.31 2.97 -8.55
C LEU A 180 5.50 1.76 -7.62
N TYR A 181 5.04 1.81 -6.37
CA TYR A 181 5.10 0.67 -5.45
C TYR A 181 4.39 -0.59 -5.99
N ALA A 182 3.49 -0.45 -6.95
CA ALA A 182 2.85 -1.58 -7.65
C ALA A 182 3.76 -2.29 -8.66
N ARG A 183 4.92 -1.73 -9.00
CA ARG A 183 5.82 -2.26 -10.04
C ARG A 183 7.07 -2.88 -9.45
N THR A 184 7.64 -3.86 -10.15
CA THR A 184 8.96 -4.42 -9.82
C THR A 184 10.01 -3.30 -9.79
N GLY A 185 10.74 -3.19 -8.67
CA GLY A 185 11.73 -2.13 -8.46
C GLY A 185 11.14 -0.76 -8.14
N GLY A 186 9.81 -0.60 -8.11
CA GLY A 186 9.16 0.69 -7.93
C GLY A 186 9.48 1.38 -6.61
N VAL A 187 9.57 0.62 -5.51
CA VAL A 187 10.00 1.14 -4.20
C VAL A 187 11.40 1.75 -4.29
N SER A 188 12.34 1.02 -4.90
CA SER A 188 13.71 1.50 -5.06
C SER A 188 13.79 2.77 -5.90
N ILE A 189 12.99 2.86 -6.97
CA ILE A 189 12.92 4.05 -7.82
C ILE A 189 12.38 5.22 -7.00
N ALA A 190 11.24 5.07 -6.36
CA ALA A 190 10.61 6.14 -5.57
C ALA A 190 11.53 6.63 -4.45
N VAL A 191 12.16 5.72 -3.69
CA VAL A 191 13.08 6.10 -2.61
C VAL A 191 14.35 6.75 -3.15
N SER A 192 14.89 6.28 -4.29
CA SER A 192 16.08 6.93 -4.88
C SER A 192 15.79 8.35 -5.37
N GLU A 193 14.64 8.58 -6.02
CA GLU A 193 14.19 9.91 -6.42
C GLU A 193 14.05 10.83 -5.20
N ALA A 194 13.44 10.34 -4.11
CA ALA A 194 13.32 11.12 -2.88
C ALA A 194 14.67 11.39 -2.18
N VAL A 195 15.61 10.43 -2.20
CA VAL A 195 16.98 10.64 -1.68
C VAL A 195 17.72 11.67 -2.52
N GLU A 196 17.59 11.61 -3.85
CA GLU A 196 18.21 12.59 -4.75
C GLU A 196 17.69 14.00 -4.51
N GLU A 197 16.38 14.15 -4.31
CA GLU A 197 15.75 15.43 -4.05
C GLU A 197 16.08 16.01 -2.66
N LEU A 198 15.99 15.17 -1.62
CA LEU A 198 16.15 15.64 -0.23
C LEU A 198 17.61 15.63 0.24
N TYR A 199 18.43 14.74 -0.28
CA TYR A 199 19.80 14.49 0.15
C TYR A 199 20.73 14.20 -1.04
N PRO A 200 20.94 15.16 -1.96
CA PRO A 200 21.68 14.95 -3.21
C PRO A 200 23.09 14.40 -3.01
N ASP A 201 23.76 14.76 -1.92
CA ASP A 201 25.10 14.26 -1.59
C ASP A 201 25.11 12.77 -1.21
N LYS A 202 23.93 12.19 -0.88
CA LYS A 202 23.79 10.80 -0.46
C LYS A 202 23.45 9.84 -1.58
N ILE A 203 22.95 10.32 -2.72
CA ILE A 203 22.53 9.46 -3.83
C ILE A 203 23.66 8.55 -4.34
N LYS A 204 24.92 8.99 -4.24
CA LYS A 204 26.11 8.18 -4.56
C LYS A 204 26.23 6.87 -3.77
N TYR A 205 25.59 6.77 -2.61
CA TYR A 205 25.55 5.58 -1.76
C TYR A 205 24.34 4.69 -2.07
N PHE A 206 23.36 5.19 -2.83
CA PHE A 206 22.18 4.44 -3.19
C PHE A 206 22.50 3.43 -4.30
N LYS A 207 22.48 2.14 -3.96
CA LYS A 207 22.75 1.04 -4.90
C LYS A 207 21.56 0.09 -4.88
N ALA A 208 20.58 0.34 -5.72
CA ALA A 208 19.49 -0.61 -5.95
C ALA A 208 19.80 -1.45 -7.20
N LYS A 209 19.94 -2.76 -7.04
CA LYS A 209 19.90 -3.67 -8.18
C LYS A 209 18.45 -3.99 -8.50
N LYS A 210 18.05 -3.77 -9.74
CA LYS A 210 16.77 -4.27 -10.24
C LYS A 210 16.84 -5.79 -10.25
N VAL A 211 16.08 -6.41 -9.35
CA VAL A 211 15.89 -7.87 -9.38
C VAL A 211 14.72 -8.12 -10.32
N GLU A 212 15.00 -8.70 -11.48
CA GLU A 212 13.95 -9.21 -12.35
C GLU A 212 13.35 -10.44 -11.68
N GLY A 213 12.03 -10.43 -11.49
CA GLY A 213 11.33 -11.56 -10.92
C GLY A 213 11.56 -12.84 -11.75
N VAL A 214 11.46 -13.99 -11.10
CA VAL A 214 11.49 -15.29 -11.79
C VAL A 214 10.34 -15.30 -12.79
N LYS A 215 10.69 -15.49 -14.08
CA LYS A 215 9.73 -15.68 -15.15
C LYS A 215 9.05 -17.04 -15.02
#